data_0a6d383de96707bfc10c9a038a090e00
#
_entry.id   0a6d383de96707bfc10c9a038a090e00
#
_cell.length_a   1.000
_cell.length_b   1.000
_cell.length_c   1.000
_cell.angle_alpha   90.00
_cell.angle_beta   90.00
_cell.angle_gamma   90.00
#
_symmetry.space_group_name_H-M   'P 1'
#
loop_
_entity.id
_entity.type
_entity.pdbx_description
1 polymer ?
#
loop_
_entity_poly.entity_id
_entity_poly.type
_entity_poly.pdbx_seq_one_letter_code
_entity_poly.pdbx_strand_id
1 'polypeptide(L)'
;DGSLNTEYLMTHTPGTGPYMFESVNETATEYTFVKNPNYWGEEPDVDRFTVKVIPESKVAAMRAGEVDFIMGSDTLDANSYLELSQVEGITGVISDFDFVTEFIALNDEVAPLDDLNVRTAIQMAIDKESIAQNIYSGLRTKADSVMPADMPYCTATVSTPDYDMDGAIALLEDSGWVDSNGDGIREKDGTVDRKSVV
;
A
#
# COMPACT_ATOMS: atom_id res chain seq x y z
N ASP A 1 -5.85 33.24 -14.73
CA ASP A 1 -5.94 32.33 -15.87
C ASP A 1 -6.30 30.91 -15.48
N GLY A 2 -6.36 30.61 -14.18
CA GLY A 2 -6.64 29.26 -13.64
C GLY A 2 -5.43 28.30 -13.60
N SER A 3 -4.23 28.78 -13.93
CA SER A 3 -3.00 27.99 -13.77
C SER A 3 -2.60 27.91 -12.29
N LEU A 4 -2.01 26.77 -11.89
CA LEU A 4 -1.47 26.60 -10.55
C LEU A 4 -0.18 27.42 -10.40
N ASN A 5 -0.14 28.30 -9.39
CA ASN A 5 1.11 28.95 -9.00
C ASN A 5 1.93 28.01 -8.12
N THR A 6 2.71 27.15 -8.78
CA THR A 6 3.52 26.11 -8.10
C THR A 6 4.57 26.72 -7.17
N GLU A 7 5.18 27.83 -7.55
CA GLU A 7 6.18 28.53 -6.73
C GLU A 7 5.56 29.04 -5.41
N TYR A 8 4.36 29.61 -5.50
CA TYR A 8 3.61 30.03 -4.31
C TYR A 8 3.23 28.84 -3.42
N LEU A 9 2.73 27.76 -4.01
CA LEU A 9 2.29 26.58 -3.27
C LEU A 9 3.44 25.81 -2.60
N MET A 10 4.67 25.92 -3.10
CA MET A 10 5.85 25.32 -2.48
C MET A 10 6.27 26.02 -1.18
N THR A 11 5.85 27.25 -0.97
CA THR A 11 6.24 28.06 0.19
C THR A 11 5.05 28.47 1.06
N HIS A 12 3.83 28.18 0.62
CA HIS A 12 2.60 28.55 1.32
C HIS A 12 1.64 27.38 1.33
N THR A 13 1.04 27.14 2.48
CA THR A 13 -0.02 26.15 2.66
C THR A 13 -1.35 26.88 2.92
N PRO A 14 -2.07 27.33 1.88
CA PRO A 14 -3.34 28.05 2.05
C PRO A 14 -4.46 27.10 2.45
N GLY A 15 -4.28 26.40 3.56
CA GLY A 15 -5.22 25.45 4.12
C GLY A 15 -6.03 26.06 5.27
N THR A 16 -7.09 25.36 5.66
CA THR A 16 -7.96 25.71 6.78
C THR A 16 -7.71 24.84 8.03
N GLY A 17 -6.62 24.08 8.02
CA GLY A 17 -6.25 23.14 9.09
C GLY A 17 -5.69 23.83 10.33
N PRO A 18 -5.45 23.04 11.41
CA PRO A 18 -4.96 23.55 12.69
C PRO A 18 -3.52 24.06 12.65
N TYR A 19 -2.75 23.67 11.64
CA TYR A 19 -1.36 24.12 11.49
C TYR A 19 -1.15 24.80 10.13
N MET A 20 -0.20 25.71 10.11
CA MET A 20 0.26 26.41 8.91
C MET A 20 1.76 26.22 8.73
N PHE A 21 2.22 26.25 7.49
CA PHE A 21 3.64 26.18 7.15
C PHE A 21 4.37 27.43 7.69
N GLU A 22 5.51 27.23 8.32
CA GLU A 22 6.39 28.29 8.79
C GLU A 22 7.65 28.39 7.93
N SER A 23 8.37 27.30 7.77
CA SER A 23 9.66 27.32 7.06
C SER A 23 10.08 25.93 6.56
N VAL A 24 11.03 25.96 5.63
CA VAL A 24 11.76 24.78 5.16
C VAL A 24 13.24 25.09 5.25
N ASN A 25 14.08 24.09 5.60
CA ASN A 25 15.53 24.27 5.60
C ASN A 25 16.09 24.34 4.17
N GLU A 26 17.35 24.79 4.03
CA GLU A 26 17.98 25.00 2.71
C GLU A 26 18.08 23.73 1.85
N THR A 27 18.15 22.55 2.50
CA THR A 27 18.23 21.25 1.83
C THR A 27 16.87 20.63 1.53
N ALA A 28 15.76 21.29 1.92
CA ALA A 28 14.39 20.79 1.80
C ALA A 28 14.17 19.41 2.44
N THR A 29 14.85 19.15 3.55
CA THR A 29 14.73 17.91 4.33
C THR A 29 13.95 18.09 5.63
N GLU A 30 13.70 19.33 6.05
CA GLU A 30 12.93 19.65 7.25
C GLU A 30 11.91 20.75 6.95
N TYR A 31 10.66 20.47 7.27
CA TYR A 31 9.52 21.36 7.08
C TYR A 31 8.90 21.65 8.43
N THR A 32 8.86 22.91 8.84
CA THR A 32 8.33 23.35 10.13
C THR A 32 6.94 23.92 9.98
N PHE A 33 6.07 23.50 10.88
CA PHE A 33 4.68 23.94 10.97
C PHE A 33 4.39 24.48 12.38
N VAL A 34 3.55 25.52 12.44
CA VAL A 34 3.11 26.17 13.66
C VAL A 34 1.59 26.23 13.71
N LYS A 35 1.03 26.42 14.89
CA LYS A 35 -0.42 26.62 15.06
C LYS A 35 -0.94 27.70 14.10
N ASN A 36 -2.08 27.43 13.52
CA ASN A 36 -2.82 28.40 12.71
C ASN A 36 -3.71 29.24 13.62
N PRO A 37 -3.39 30.54 13.81
CA PRO A 37 -4.16 31.42 14.70
C PRO A 37 -5.60 31.67 14.22
N ASN A 38 -5.90 31.33 12.96
CA ASN A 38 -7.23 31.47 12.37
C ASN A 38 -7.95 30.14 12.23
N TYR A 39 -7.49 29.11 12.93
CA TYR A 39 -8.15 27.80 12.89
C TYR A 39 -9.55 27.89 13.49
N TRP A 40 -10.51 27.31 12.81
CA TRP A 40 -11.94 27.37 13.15
C TRP A 40 -12.37 26.31 14.20
N GLY A 41 -11.54 25.32 14.46
CA GLY A 41 -11.81 24.23 15.41
C GLY A 41 -11.13 24.46 16.77
N GLU A 42 -10.98 23.38 17.54
CA GLU A 42 -10.28 23.39 18.81
C GLU A 42 -8.78 23.61 18.61
N GLU A 43 -8.19 24.46 19.45
CA GLU A 43 -6.76 24.77 19.38
C GLU A 43 -5.94 23.50 19.67
N PRO A 44 -4.97 23.14 18.80
CA PRO A 44 -4.13 21.97 19.04
C PRO A 44 -3.19 22.17 20.22
N ASP A 45 -2.87 21.08 20.95
CA ASP A 45 -1.99 21.14 22.13
C ASP A 45 -0.52 21.42 21.77
N VAL A 46 -0.06 20.94 20.61
CA VAL A 46 1.33 21.09 20.15
C VAL A 46 1.48 22.41 19.40
N ASP A 47 2.36 23.29 19.88
CA ASP A 47 2.55 24.62 19.28
C ASP A 47 3.25 24.56 17.92
N ARG A 48 4.19 23.62 17.76
CA ARG A 48 5.07 23.50 16.59
C ARG A 48 5.50 22.06 16.40
N PHE A 49 5.58 21.60 15.15
CA PHE A 49 6.24 20.34 14.78
C PHE A 49 7.05 20.48 13.51
N THR A 50 8.04 19.60 13.36
CA THR A 50 8.88 19.54 12.17
C THR A 50 8.75 18.17 11.51
N VAL A 51 8.42 18.17 10.21
CA VAL A 51 8.46 16.96 9.38
C VAL A 51 9.85 16.81 8.83
N LYS A 52 10.52 15.69 9.14
CA LYS A 52 11.86 15.35 8.64
C LYS A 52 11.76 14.32 7.51
N VAL A 53 12.43 14.58 6.40
CA VAL A 53 12.64 13.59 5.33
C VAL A 53 13.89 12.80 5.69
N ILE A 54 13.71 11.54 6.08
CA ILE A 54 14.78 10.65 6.50
C ILE A 54 14.97 9.57 5.43
N PRO A 55 16.01 9.64 4.60
CA PRO A 55 16.28 8.63 3.58
C PRO A 55 16.85 7.33 4.17
N GLU A 56 17.46 7.39 5.34
CA GLU A 56 18.00 6.25 6.06
C GLU A 56 16.93 5.52 6.87
N SER A 57 17.35 4.69 7.80
CA SER A 57 16.45 3.91 8.66
C SER A 57 15.68 4.78 9.65
N LYS A 58 14.38 4.89 9.47
CA LYS A 58 13.46 5.54 10.42
C LYS A 58 13.43 4.83 11.78
N VAL A 59 13.65 3.50 11.78
CA VAL A 59 13.78 2.70 13.01
C VAL A 59 14.97 3.18 13.84
N ALA A 60 16.12 3.39 13.19
CA ALA A 60 17.32 3.88 13.87
C ALA A 60 17.10 5.30 14.42
N ALA A 61 16.52 6.19 13.64
CA ALA A 61 16.22 7.57 14.06
C ALA A 61 15.28 7.62 15.27
N MET A 62 14.23 6.78 15.29
CA MET A 62 13.31 6.67 16.44
C MET A 62 14.03 6.16 17.69
N ARG A 63 14.84 5.12 17.56
CA ARG A 63 15.62 4.57 18.69
C ARG A 63 16.67 5.55 19.23
N ALA A 64 17.22 6.38 18.36
CA ALA A 64 18.17 7.41 18.75
C ALA A 64 17.51 8.66 19.38
N GLY A 65 16.18 8.73 19.36
CA GLY A 65 15.44 9.91 19.82
C GLY A 65 15.58 11.13 18.90
N GLU A 66 15.90 10.89 17.62
CA GLU A 66 16.01 11.95 16.61
C GLU A 66 14.64 12.39 16.08
N VAL A 67 13.64 11.53 16.26
CA VAL A 67 12.23 11.79 15.95
C VAL A 67 11.34 11.29 17.08
N ASP A 68 10.25 12.00 17.31
CA ASP A 68 9.25 11.68 18.34
C ASP A 68 8.09 10.84 17.77
N PHE A 69 7.91 10.85 16.44
CA PHE A 69 6.78 10.25 15.79
C PHE A 69 7.10 9.80 14.36
N ILE A 70 6.64 8.61 13.99
CA ILE A 70 6.67 8.11 12.61
C ILE A 70 5.23 7.87 12.20
N MET A 71 4.80 8.49 11.10
CA MET A 71 3.42 8.42 10.62
C MET A 71 3.38 7.95 9.16
N GLY A 72 2.34 7.18 8.86
CA GLY A 72 1.97 6.76 7.51
C GLY A 72 2.19 5.29 7.24
N SER A 73 1.29 4.70 6.48
CA SER A 73 1.27 3.28 6.14
C SER A 73 2.49 2.82 5.33
N ASP A 74 3.10 3.73 4.56
CA ASP A 74 4.22 3.41 3.66
C ASP A 74 5.59 3.74 4.25
N THR A 75 5.63 4.19 5.52
CA THR A 75 6.87 4.63 6.16
C THR A 75 7.54 3.56 7.02
N LEU A 76 6.77 2.58 7.48
CA LEU A 76 7.26 1.42 8.22
C LEU A 76 6.67 0.14 7.64
N ASP A 77 7.52 -0.82 7.36
CA ASP A 77 7.09 -2.19 7.12
C ASP A 77 6.65 -2.89 8.43
N ALA A 78 5.96 -4.03 8.29
CA ALA A 78 5.41 -4.75 9.42
C ALA A 78 6.47 -5.17 10.46
N ASN A 79 7.64 -5.60 10.00
CA ASN A 79 8.72 -6.03 10.90
C ASN A 79 9.29 -4.85 11.67
N SER A 80 9.52 -3.72 11.01
CA SER A 80 9.97 -2.47 11.63
C SER A 80 8.99 -1.96 12.68
N TYR A 81 7.67 -2.03 12.41
CA TYR A 81 6.65 -1.70 13.39
C TYR A 81 6.70 -2.62 14.61
N LEU A 82 6.76 -3.94 14.39
CA LEU A 82 6.85 -4.92 15.48
C LEU A 82 8.13 -4.75 16.28
N GLU A 83 9.26 -4.48 15.63
CA GLU A 83 10.54 -4.22 16.29
C GLU A 83 10.47 -2.99 17.21
N LEU A 84 9.93 -1.87 16.71
CA LEU A 84 9.79 -0.65 17.50
C LEU A 84 8.79 -0.80 18.65
N SER A 85 7.73 -1.55 18.45
CA SER A 85 6.70 -1.82 19.48
C SER A 85 7.23 -2.60 20.68
N GLN A 86 8.42 -3.22 20.59
CA GLN A 86 9.08 -3.90 21.70
C GLN A 86 10.05 -2.97 22.47
N VAL A 87 10.28 -1.75 21.99
CA VAL A 87 11.21 -0.80 22.63
C VAL A 87 10.48 -0.07 23.75
N GLU A 88 11.06 -0.07 24.96
CA GLU A 88 10.53 0.67 26.10
C GLU A 88 10.41 2.17 25.78
N GLY A 89 9.24 2.73 26.06
CA GLY A 89 8.95 4.15 25.80
C GLY A 89 8.44 4.45 24.39
N ILE A 90 8.36 3.46 23.50
CA ILE A 90 7.76 3.60 22.17
C ILE A 90 6.39 2.92 22.17
N THR A 91 5.36 3.63 21.74
CA THR A 91 4.00 3.11 21.60
C THR A 91 3.66 2.96 20.13
N GLY A 92 3.39 1.72 19.70
CA GLY A 92 2.85 1.42 18.38
C GLY A 92 1.33 1.55 18.38
N VAL A 93 0.79 2.26 17.41
CA VAL A 93 -0.65 2.38 17.18
C VAL A 93 -0.98 1.88 15.78
N ILE A 94 -1.98 1.01 15.68
CA ILE A 94 -2.55 0.57 14.40
C ILE A 94 -3.94 1.18 14.29
N SER A 95 -4.29 1.71 13.13
CA SER A 95 -5.64 2.20 12.85
C SER A 95 -6.65 1.04 12.89
N ASP A 96 -7.82 1.29 13.43
CA ASP A 96 -8.91 0.30 13.49
C ASP A 96 -9.43 -0.07 12.08
N PHE A 97 -9.15 0.77 11.09
CA PHE A 97 -9.52 0.54 9.69
C PHE A 97 -8.45 1.06 8.74
N ASP A 98 -8.33 0.41 7.59
CA ASP A 98 -7.48 0.82 6.47
C ASP A 98 -8.32 0.84 5.18
N PHE A 99 -8.30 1.96 4.47
CA PHE A 99 -8.98 2.10 3.19
C PHE A 99 -8.05 1.84 1.99
N VAL A 100 -6.89 1.27 2.25
CA VAL A 100 -5.91 0.91 1.22
C VAL A 100 -6.00 -0.58 0.91
N THR A 101 -6.19 -0.91 -0.35
CA THR A 101 -6.13 -2.28 -0.86
C THR A 101 -5.00 -2.41 -1.86
N GLU A 102 -4.08 -3.33 -1.62
CA GLU A 102 -3.07 -3.72 -2.60
C GLU A 102 -3.67 -4.74 -3.56
N PHE A 103 -3.52 -4.50 -4.85
CA PHE A 103 -4.11 -5.37 -5.88
C PHE A 103 -3.22 -5.46 -7.12
N ILE A 104 -3.41 -6.52 -7.89
CA ILE A 104 -2.82 -6.68 -9.22
C ILE A 104 -3.90 -6.37 -10.26
N ALA A 105 -3.65 -5.35 -11.08
CA ALA A 105 -4.52 -5.04 -12.21
C ALA A 105 -4.13 -5.90 -13.42
N LEU A 106 -5.10 -6.63 -13.99
CA LEU A 106 -4.91 -7.42 -15.18
C LEU A 106 -5.56 -6.70 -16.37
N ASN A 107 -4.83 -6.56 -17.48
CA ASN A 107 -5.40 -6.01 -18.72
C ASN A 107 -6.11 -7.12 -19.49
N ASP A 108 -7.43 -7.16 -19.40
CA ASP A 108 -8.30 -8.18 -20.01
C ASP A 108 -8.58 -7.96 -21.51
N GLU A 109 -7.96 -6.95 -22.11
CA GLU A 109 -8.03 -6.73 -23.57
C GLU A 109 -6.84 -7.38 -24.32
N VAL A 110 -5.87 -7.95 -23.60
CA VAL A 110 -4.62 -8.45 -24.18
C VAL A 110 -4.39 -9.92 -23.80
N ALA A 111 -4.15 -10.77 -24.82
CA ALA A 111 -3.78 -12.16 -24.56
C ALA A 111 -2.46 -12.28 -23.77
N PRO A 112 -2.37 -13.24 -22.85
CA PRO A 112 -3.35 -14.29 -22.53
C PRO A 112 -4.43 -13.85 -21.52
N LEU A 113 -4.39 -12.61 -21.06
CA LEU A 113 -5.27 -12.11 -19.99
C LEU A 113 -6.71 -11.81 -20.44
N ASP A 114 -6.99 -11.87 -21.74
CA ASP A 114 -8.35 -11.84 -22.31
C ASP A 114 -9.13 -13.14 -22.04
N ASP A 115 -8.44 -14.25 -21.73
CA ASP A 115 -9.06 -15.50 -21.31
C ASP A 115 -9.43 -15.43 -19.80
N LEU A 116 -10.74 -15.62 -19.50
CA LEU A 116 -11.24 -15.61 -18.13
C LEU A 116 -10.59 -16.72 -17.28
N ASN A 117 -10.33 -17.88 -17.85
CA ASN A 117 -9.74 -19.01 -17.12
C ASN A 117 -8.29 -18.71 -16.71
N VAL A 118 -7.56 -17.98 -17.55
CA VAL A 118 -6.21 -17.51 -17.19
C VAL A 118 -6.27 -16.54 -16.02
N ARG A 119 -7.16 -15.56 -16.05
CA ARG A 119 -7.31 -14.62 -14.92
C ARG A 119 -7.75 -15.32 -13.63
N THR A 120 -8.64 -16.32 -13.74
CA THR A 120 -9.10 -17.13 -12.61
C THR A 120 -7.95 -17.98 -12.04
N ALA A 121 -7.17 -18.62 -12.92
CA ALA A 121 -6.00 -19.40 -12.50
C ALA A 121 -4.96 -18.54 -11.78
N ILE A 122 -4.71 -17.30 -12.24
CA ILE A 122 -3.84 -16.34 -11.55
C ILE A 122 -4.36 -16.07 -10.12
N GLN A 123 -5.66 -15.86 -9.94
CA GLN A 123 -6.23 -15.66 -8.60
C GLN A 123 -6.06 -16.90 -7.71
N MET A 124 -6.28 -18.11 -8.25
CA MET A 124 -6.11 -19.36 -7.52
C MET A 124 -4.65 -19.64 -7.16
N ALA A 125 -3.69 -19.16 -7.96
CA ALA A 125 -2.27 -19.37 -7.73
C ALA A 125 -1.67 -18.43 -6.67
N ILE A 126 -2.38 -17.39 -6.22
CA ILE A 126 -1.88 -16.42 -5.24
C ILE A 126 -2.41 -16.76 -3.84
N ASP A 127 -1.52 -17.20 -2.97
CA ASP A 127 -1.80 -17.44 -1.55
C ASP A 127 -1.86 -16.11 -0.78
N LYS A 128 -2.99 -15.43 -0.88
CA LYS A 128 -3.22 -14.13 -0.23
C LYS A 128 -3.13 -14.23 1.30
N GLU A 129 -3.54 -15.36 1.87
CA GLU A 129 -3.48 -15.57 3.33
C GLU A 129 -2.03 -15.68 3.81
N SER A 130 -1.20 -16.49 3.13
CA SER A 130 0.23 -16.58 3.45
C SER A 130 0.96 -15.27 3.27
N ILE A 131 0.59 -14.45 2.27
CA ILE A 131 1.14 -13.10 2.09
C ILE A 131 0.79 -12.24 3.30
N ALA A 132 -0.47 -12.21 3.72
CA ALA A 132 -0.92 -11.42 4.88
C ALA A 132 -0.20 -11.85 6.17
N GLN A 133 -0.04 -13.16 6.38
CA GLN A 133 0.58 -13.70 7.61
C GLN A 133 2.10 -13.58 7.61
N ASN A 134 2.78 -13.87 6.50
CA ASN A 134 4.24 -14.00 6.50
C ASN A 134 4.98 -12.75 6.04
N ILE A 135 4.40 -11.96 5.12
CA ILE A 135 5.01 -10.72 4.64
C ILE A 135 4.58 -9.55 5.52
N TYR A 136 3.30 -9.48 5.86
CA TYR A 136 2.75 -8.41 6.70
C TYR A 136 2.63 -8.79 8.18
N SER A 137 3.17 -9.96 8.58
CA SER A 137 3.21 -10.42 9.97
C SER A 137 1.83 -10.44 10.66
N GLY A 138 0.77 -10.68 9.89
CA GLY A 138 -0.61 -10.67 10.37
C GLY A 138 -1.19 -9.27 10.63
N LEU A 139 -0.47 -8.20 10.29
CA LEU A 139 -0.97 -6.82 10.44
C LEU A 139 -1.95 -6.41 9.33
N ARG A 140 -2.08 -7.23 8.30
CA ARG A 140 -3.05 -7.06 7.20
C ARG A 140 -3.89 -8.29 7.02
N THR A 141 -5.03 -8.14 6.39
CA THR A 141 -5.94 -9.24 6.05
C THR A 141 -6.04 -9.41 4.54
N LYS A 142 -6.36 -10.63 4.09
CA LYS A 142 -6.64 -10.85 2.67
C LYS A 142 -7.83 -10.01 2.21
N ALA A 143 -7.78 -9.51 1.00
CA ALA A 143 -8.87 -8.79 0.36
C ALA A 143 -9.48 -9.62 -0.78
N ASP A 144 -10.80 -9.63 -0.86
CA ASP A 144 -11.56 -10.25 -1.96
C ASP A 144 -12.15 -9.20 -2.92
N SER A 145 -11.97 -7.93 -2.63
CA SER A 145 -12.41 -6.79 -3.43
C SER A 145 -11.39 -5.66 -3.36
N VAL A 146 -11.36 -4.82 -4.38
CA VAL A 146 -10.60 -3.55 -4.36
C VAL A 146 -11.17 -2.55 -3.35
N MET A 147 -12.43 -2.74 -2.96
CA MET A 147 -13.06 -1.93 -1.91
C MET A 147 -12.92 -2.68 -0.59
N PRO A 148 -12.29 -2.08 0.45
CA PRO A 148 -12.22 -2.68 1.77
C PRO A 148 -13.61 -3.03 2.32
N ALA A 149 -13.73 -4.18 2.96
CA ALA A 149 -15.01 -4.67 3.48
C ALA A 149 -15.61 -3.72 4.55
N ASP A 150 -14.75 -3.06 5.31
CA ASP A 150 -15.12 -2.15 6.39
C ASP A 150 -15.38 -0.71 5.90
N MET A 151 -15.28 -0.45 4.61
CA MET A 151 -15.56 0.87 4.05
C MET A 151 -17.04 1.22 4.25
N PRO A 152 -17.36 2.39 4.83
CA PRO A 152 -18.73 2.84 4.99
C PRO A 152 -19.51 2.77 3.66
N TYR A 153 -20.73 2.25 3.74
CA TYR A 153 -21.62 2.07 2.58
C TYR A 153 -21.15 1.03 1.54
N CYS A 154 -20.07 0.31 1.77
CA CYS A 154 -19.67 -0.82 0.94
C CYS A 154 -20.52 -2.03 1.34
N THR A 155 -21.45 -2.40 0.46
CA THR A 155 -22.35 -3.58 0.65
C THR A 155 -22.04 -4.69 -0.35
N ALA A 156 -21.01 -4.52 -1.17
CA ALA A 156 -20.63 -5.51 -2.17
C ALA A 156 -20.03 -6.74 -1.50
N THR A 157 -20.67 -7.89 -1.70
CA THR A 157 -20.08 -9.18 -1.33
C THR A 157 -19.50 -9.79 -2.60
N VAL A 158 -18.19 -9.92 -2.63
CA VAL A 158 -17.46 -10.57 -3.73
C VAL A 158 -16.89 -11.87 -3.19
N SER A 159 -17.08 -12.95 -3.93
CA SER A 159 -16.41 -14.22 -3.67
C SER A 159 -15.33 -14.42 -4.70
N THR A 160 -14.10 -14.56 -4.25
CA THR A 160 -12.96 -14.92 -5.09
C THR A 160 -12.59 -16.37 -4.86
N PRO A 161 -11.98 -17.06 -5.84
CA PRO A 161 -11.46 -18.40 -5.61
C PRO A 161 -10.47 -18.41 -4.46
N ASP A 162 -10.49 -19.46 -3.66
CA ASP A 162 -9.46 -19.73 -2.67
C ASP A 162 -8.15 -20.12 -3.35
N TYR A 163 -7.05 -20.03 -2.60
CA TYR A 163 -5.75 -20.51 -3.07
C TYR A 163 -5.80 -22.02 -3.35
N ASP A 164 -5.54 -22.40 -4.59
CA ASP A 164 -5.50 -23.78 -5.06
C ASP A 164 -4.57 -23.86 -6.29
N MET A 165 -3.30 -24.12 -6.06
CA MET A 165 -2.30 -24.23 -7.12
C MET A 165 -2.59 -25.39 -8.09
N ASP A 166 -3.01 -26.54 -7.58
CA ASP A 166 -3.30 -27.70 -8.42
C ASP A 166 -4.54 -27.45 -9.28
N GLY A 167 -5.57 -26.83 -8.70
CA GLY A 167 -6.76 -26.40 -9.43
C GLY A 167 -6.45 -25.34 -10.49
N ALA A 168 -5.55 -24.39 -10.20
CA ALA A 168 -5.10 -23.40 -11.17
C ALA A 168 -4.41 -24.05 -12.39
N ILE A 169 -3.52 -25.00 -12.12
CA ILE A 169 -2.83 -25.79 -13.17
C ILE A 169 -3.84 -26.56 -14.03
N ALA A 170 -4.76 -27.28 -13.40
CA ALA A 170 -5.79 -28.05 -14.10
C ALA A 170 -6.70 -27.14 -14.94
N LEU A 171 -7.09 -25.98 -14.42
CA LEU A 171 -7.91 -25.02 -15.14
C LEU A 171 -7.21 -24.48 -16.41
N LEU A 172 -5.91 -24.21 -16.33
CA LEU A 172 -5.12 -23.78 -17.48
C LEU A 172 -5.03 -24.90 -18.52
N GLU A 173 -4.74 -26.14 -18.11
CA GLU A 173 -4.65 -27.31 -18.99
C GLU A 173 -5.97 -27.61 -19.70
N ASP A 174 -7.08 -27.63 -18.95
CA ASP A 174 -8.41 -27.81 -19.49
C ASP A 174 -8.83 -26.68 -20.47
N SER A 175 -8.24 -25.50 -20.31
CA SER A 175 -8.44 -24.36 -21.21
C SER A 175 -7.49 -24.36 -22.41
N GLY A 176 -6.62 -25.37 -22.53
CA GLY A 176 -5.69 -25.55 -23.63
C GLY A 176 -4.36 -24.80 -23.48
N TRP A 177 -4.09 -24.23 -22.29
CA TRP A 177 -2.80 -23.64 -21.96
C TRP A 177 -1.88 -24.72 -21.41
N VAL A 178 -0.99 -25.25 -22.24
CA VAL A 178 -0.10 -26.37 -21.90
C VAL A 178 1.35 -26.02 -22.21
N ASP A 179 2.28 -26.50 -21.39
CA ASP A 179 3.70 -26.49 -21.68
C ASP A 179 4.01 -27.68 -22.59
N SER A 180 3.99 -27.44 -23.89
CA SER A 180 4.14 -28.50 -24.90
C SER A 180 5.58 -28.90 -25.17
N ASN A 181 6.54 -28.07 -24.77
CA ASN A 181 7.97 -28.27 -25.06
C ASN A 181 8.81 -28.51 -23.79
N GLY A 182 8.22 -28.35 -22.61
CA GLY A 182 8.87 -28.58 -21.30
C GLY A 182 9.81 -27.46 -20.86
N ASP A 183 9.63 -26.24 -21.38
CA ASP A 183 10.47 -25.10 -21.02
C ASP A 183 9.92 -24.30 -19.80
N GLY A 184 8.80 -24.72 -19.23
CA GLY A 184 8.13 -24.10 -18.10
C GLY A 184 7.22 -22.94 -18.50
N ILE A 185 6.99 -22.72 -19.79
CA ILE A 185 6.09 -21.70 -20.30
C ILE A 185 4.91 -22.40 -20.98
N ARG A 186 3.71 -21.95 -20.72
CA ARG A 186 2.50 -22.52 -21.34
C ARG A 186 2.17 -21.82 -22.64
N GLU A 187 1.70 -22.57 -23.63
CA GLU A 187 1.27 -22.06 -24.93
C GLU A 187 -0.17 -22.49 -25.23
N LYS A 188 -0.86 -21.66 -26.00
CA LYS A 188 -2.15 -21.96 -26.61
C LYS A 188 -2.22 -21.31 -27.98
N ASP A 189 -2.48 -22.10 -29.02
CA ASP A 189 -2.65 -21.63 -30.41
C ASP A 189 -1.50 -20.73 -30.92
N GLY A 190 -0.27 -20.99 -30.48
CA GLY A 190 0.92 -20.19 -30.83
C GLY A 190 1.09 -18.90 -30.05
N THR A 191 0.17 -18.62 -29.08
CA THR A 191 0.33 -17.55 -28.10
C THR A 191 1.12 -18.09 -26.92
N VAL A 192 2.19 -17.40 -26.55
CA VAL A 192 3.06 -17.77 -25.44
C VAL A 192 2.65 -16.98 -24.20
N ASP A 193 2.44 -17.67 -23.09
CA ASP A 193 2.36 -17.03 -21.79
C ASP A 193 3.76 -16.53 -21.41
N ARG A 194 4.00 -15.24 -21.60
CA ARG A 194 5.32 -14.67 -21.28
C ARG A 194 5.58 -14.78 -19.79
N LYS A 195 6.73 -15.36 -19.45
CA LYS A 195 7.46 -15.42 -18.15
C LYS A 195 7.07 -14.41 -17.05
N SER A 196 5.82 -14.22 -16.74
CA SER A 196 5.39 -13.34 -15.66
C SER A 196 4.46 -14.03 -14.67
N VAL A 197 4.22 -15.30 -14.88
CA VAL A 197 3.38 -16.06 -13.95
C VAL A 197 4.05 -17.38 -13.61
N VAL A 198 4.76 -17.35 -12.48
CA VAL A 198 5.25 -18.48 -11.67
C VAL A 198 6.25 -19.40 -12.33
#